data_ad91c08a73b677a703b1456a741f3fd3
#
_entry.id   ad91c08a73b677a703b1456a741f3fd3
#
_cell.length_a   1.000
_cell.length_b   1.000
_cell.length_c   1.000
_cell.angle_alpha   90.00
_cell.angle_beta   90.00
_cell.angle_gamma   90.00
#
_symmetry.space_group_name_H-M   'P 1'
#
loop_
_entity.id
_entity.type
_entity.pdbx_description
1 polymer ?
#
loop_
_entity_poly.entity_id
_entity_poly.type
_entity_poly.pdbx_seq_one_letter_code
_entity_poly.pdbx_strand_id
1 'polypeptide(L)'
;MPRPRDIAAIDTLIGFRDTHQMGVASTKGDWKKHPAEYMFKDIPDELDEADDRLAAINETVAAMDRHNIRVGVVHMSDDRTVEAMRRHPGRFAALRPVDPNKGMDAVRLIQHDYEEHAIAGVSFFPSGQQPPVPINDKLAYPIYAKCIELDLPIFINVGVPGPRAPMMPQYVGHLDEVCYDLPELKVVMRHGAEPWEDLAVKLLLKWPNLYYSTSAFAPKYWPEAIIRFANSRGSDKIIYGGYFPMGLDLDRIFREMDDVPFKDEVWPKFLHDNAAKVLGL
;
A
#
# COMPACT_ATOMS: atom_id res chain seq x y z
N MET A 1 12.38 -6.21 21.98
CA MET A 1 11.97 -5.12 22.90
C MET A 1 10.75 -4.43 22.32
N PRO A 2 9.92 -3.72 23.12
CA PRO A 2 8.77 -2.99 22.58
C PRO A 2 9.23 -1.94 21.58
N ARG A 3 8.34 -1.56 20.68
CA ARG A 3 8.59 -0.58 19.63
C ARG A 3 9.09 0.77 20.21
N PRO A 4 10.17 1.38 19.68
CA PRO A 4 10.58 2.73 20.04
C PRO A 4 9.47 3.76 19.75
N ARG A 5 9.19 4.67 20.70
CA ARG A 5 8.10 5.65 20.60
C ARG A 5 8.53 6.97 19.94
N ASP A 6 9.83 7.21 19.89
CA ASP A 6 10.47 8.44 19.40
C ASP A 6 10.69 8.44 17.88
N ILE A 7 10.54 7.30 17.22
CA ILE A 7 10.67 7.19 15.77
C ILE A 7 9.39 7.69 15.09
N ALA A 8 9.52 8.72 14.27
CA ALA A 8 8.44 9.21 13.44
C ALA A 8 8.22 8.22 12.27
N ALA A 9 6.99 7.73 12.11
CA ALA A 9 6.66 6.74 11.08
C ALA A 9 6.25 7.39 9.76
N ILE A 10 6.48 6.65 8.66
CA ILE A 10 5.82 6.86 7.37
C ILE A 10 4.83 5.69 7.19
N ASP A 11 3.53 5.99 7.15
CA ASP A 11 2.51 4.97 6.88
C ASP A 11 2.25 4.90 5.39
N THR A 12 2.66 3.79 4.74
CA THR A 12 2.55 3.64 3.28
C THR A 12 1.15 3.24 2.79
N LEU A 13 0.17 3.17 3.69
CA LEU A 13 -1.24 3.02 3.33
C LEU A 13 -2.16 3.57 4.40
N ILE A 14 -2.53 4.81 4.24
CA ILE A 14 -3.54 5.49 5.05
C ILE A 14 -4.58 6.14 4.13
N GLY A 15 -5.75 6.46 4.64
CA GLY A 15 -6.82 7.09 3.87
C GLY A 15 -7.66 8.05 4.70
N PHE A 16 -8.76 8.48 4.10
CA PHE A 16 -9.76 9.31 4.75
C PHE A 16 -11.03 8.48 4.95
N ARG A 17 -11.79 8.72 6.03
CA ARG A 17 -12.90 7.85 6.47
C ARG A 17 -13.98 7.62 5.40
N ASP A 18 -14.21 8.57 4.54
CA ASP A 18 -15.26 8.53 3.52
C ASP A 18 -14.82 7.95 2.15
N THR A 19 -13.58 7.51 2.01
CA THR A 19 -13.08 6.90 0.76
C THR A 19 -13.36 5.39 0.64
N HIS A 20 -14.32 4.87 1.41
CA HIS A 20 -14.51 3.43 1.66
C HIS A 20 -15.28 2.67 0.60
N GLN A 21 -15.65 3.28 -0.49
CA GLN A 21 -16.25 2.52 -1.59
C GLN A 21 -15.17 1.69 -2.31
N MET A 22 -14.78 0.57 -1.70
CA MET A 22 -14.02 -0.46 -2.40
C MET A 22 -14.91 -1.21 -3.38
N GLY A 23 -15.45 -0.50 -4.37
CA GLY A 23 -16.08 -1.11 -5.53
C GLY A 23 -15.03 -1.83 -6.35
N VAL A 24 -14.87 -3.15 -6.15
CA VAL A 24 -14.00 -3.95 -6.99
C VAL A 24 -14.75 -4.36 -8.23
N ALA A 25 -14.35 -3.81 -9.37
CA ALA A 25 -15.01 -4.03 -10.67
C ALA A 25 -15.11 -5.52 -11.04
N SER A 26 -14.14 -6.34 -10.63
CA SER A 26 -14.09 -7.78 -10.91
C SER A 26 -15.02 -8.63 -10.03
N THR A 27 -15.61 -8.07 -8.96
CA THR A 27 -16.55 -8.81 -8.10
C THR A 27 -17.93 -8.89 -8.76
N LYS A 28 -18.53 -10.09 -8.79
CA LYS A 28 -19.81 -10.38 -9.44
C LYS A 28 -20.97 -10.41 -8.46
N GLY A 29 -22.17 -10.05 -8.95
CA GLY A 29 -23.43 -10.20 -8.21
C GLY A 29 -23.48 -9.42 -6.89
N ASP A 30 -24.25 -9.94 -5.94
CA ASP A 30 -24.45 -9.34 -4.61
C ASP A 30 -23.17 -9.31 -3.74
N TRP A 31 -22.14 -10.02 -4.15
CA TRP A 31 -20.85 -10.03 -3.48
C TRP A 31 -20.09 -8.69 -3.61
N LYS A 32 -20.62 -7.74 -4.38
CA LYS A 32 -20.13 -6.36 -4.46
C LYS A 32 -20.41 -5.56 -3.19
N LYS A 33 -21.38 -5.99 -2.37
CA LYS A 33 -21.65 -5.35 -1.09
C LYS A 33 -20.58 -5.74 -0.10
N HIS A 34 -19.78 -4.76 0.34
CA HIS A 34 -18.74 -4.90 1.34
C HIS A 34 -17.87 -6.15 1.17
N PRO A 35 -16.93 -6.15 0.20
CA PRO A 35 -16.00 -7.28 0.04
C PRO A 35 -15.19 -7.56 1.31
N ALA A 36 -15.13 -6.62 2.24
CA ALA A 36 -14.39 -6.74 3.49
C ALA A 36 -15.21 -7.25 4.69
N GLU A 37 -16.55 -7.42 4.59
CA GLU A 37 -17.40 -7.86 5.71
C GLU A 37 -16.94 -9.17 6.37
N TYR A 38 -16.37 -10.09 5.61
CA TYR A 38 -15.85 -11.35 6.16
C TYR A 38 -14.44 -11.21 6.75
N MET A 39 -13.72 -10.12 6.46
CA MET A 39 -12.37 -9.87 6.95
C MET A 39 -12.34 -8.95 8.17
N PHE A 40 -13.18 -7.92 8.18
CA PHE A 40 -13.23 -6.90 9.22
C PHE A 40 -14.59 -6.93 9.91
N LYS A 41 -14.61 -7.16 11.23
CA LYS A 41 -15.84 -7.27 12.01
C LYS A 41 -16.53 -5.92 12.25
N ASP A 42 -15.75 -4.84 12.24
CA ASP A 42 -16.21 -3.49 12.56
C ASP A 42 -15.90 -2.58 11.36
N ILE A 43 -16.67 -2.74 10.28
CA ILE A 43 -16.66 -1.76 9.20
C ILE A 43 -17.55 -0.60 9.66
N PRO A 44 -17.06 0.64 9.67
CA PRO A 44 -17.89 1.79 9.95
C PRO A 44 -19.07 1.82 8.95
N ASP A 45 -20.28 2.11 9.47
CA ASP A 45 -21.43 2.39 8.62
C ASP A 45 -21.08 3.45 7.59
N GLU A 46 -21.71 3.39 6.40
CA GLU A 46 -21.55 4.41 5.36
C GLU A 46 -21.78 5.78 5.98
N LEU A 47 -20.79 6.65 5.90
CA LEU A 47 -20.94 8.03 6.34
C LEU A 47 -21.86 8.75 5.34
N ASP A 48 -22.79 9.56 5.87
CA ASP A 48 -23.63 10.43 5.06
C ASP A 48 -22.76 11.28 4.13
N GLU A 49 -23.18 11.42 2.85
CA GLU A 49 -22.48 12.23 1.82
C GLU A 49 -22.27 13.69 2.24
N ALA A 50 -22.96 14.13 3.29
CA ALA A 50 -22.88 15.46 3.85
C ALA A 50 -21.72 15.69 4.82
N ASP A 51 -20.96 14.65 5.18
CA ASP A 51 -19.85 14.82 6.12
C ASP A 51 -18.71 15.61 5.44
N ASP A 52 -18.36 16.69 6.10
CA ASP A 52 -17.39 17.69 5.68
C ASP A 52 -16.06 16.99 5.27
N ARG A 53 -15.68 17.07 3.99
CA ARG A 53 -14.42 16.58 3.45
C ARG A 53 -13.21 17.00 4.30
N LEU A 54 -13.29 18.18 4.91
CA LEU A 54 -12.28 18.73 5.80
C LEU A 54 -12.25 18.00 7.15
N ALA A 55 -13.40 17.56 7.66
CA ALA A 55 -13.47 16.79 8.90
C ALA A 55 -12.72 15.47 8.75
N ALA A 56 -12.90 14.75 7.65
CA ALA A 56 -12.21 13.50 7.36
C ALA A 56 -10.67 13.68 7.24
N ILE A 57 -10.22 14.76 6.59
CA ILE A 57 -8.79 15.10 6.51
C ILE A 57 -8.23 15.39 7.92
N ASN A 58 -8.92 16.23 8.67
CA ASN A 58 -8.48 16.63 10.02
C ASN A 58 -8.47 15.42 10.99
N GLU A 59 -9.44 14.53 10.88
CA GLU A 59 -9.49 13.29 11.67
C GLU A 59 -8.27 12.41 11.38
N THR A 60 -7.93 12.23 10.09
CA THR A 60 -6.75 11.46 9.70
C THR A 60 -5.47 12.10 10.21
N VAL A 61 -5.31 13.42 10.09
CA VAL A 61 -4.15 14.15 10.63
C VAL A 61 -4.06 13.97 12.14
N ALA A 62 -5.18 14.12 12.88
CA ALA A 62 -5.20 13.92 14.32
C ALA A 62 -4.85 12.48 14.72
N ALA A 63 -5.29 11.47 13.94
CA ALA A 63 -4.90 10.08 14.14
C ALA A 63 -3.40 9.86 13.89
N MET A 64 -2.84 10.46 12.84
CA MET A 64 -1.41 10.44 12.56
C MET A 64 -0.59 11.07 13.69
N ASP A 65 -1.03 12.21 14.23
CA ASP A 65 -0.34 12.92 15.31
C ASP A 65 -0.29 12.10 16.60
N ARG A 66 -1.39 11.42 16.96
CA ARG A 66 -1.43 10.54 18.14
C ARG A 66 -0.39 9.40 18.08
N HIS A 67 -0.02 8.96 16.90
CA HIS A 67 0.86 7.81 16.69
C HIS A 67 2.24 8.17 16.14
N ASN A 68 2.60 9.46 16.14
CA ASN A 68 3.86 9.95 15.58
C ASN A 68 4.07 9.54 14.11
N ILE A 69 2.99 9.53 13.29
CA ILE A 69 3.08 9.32 11.85
C ILE A 69 3.36 10.67 11.20
N ARG A 70 4.56 10.83 10.66
CA ARG A 70 4.98 12.07 10.02
C ARG A 70 4.38 12.23 8.64
N VAL A 71 4.39 11.17 7.84
CA VAL A 71 3.85 11.16 6.48
C VAL A 71 2.89 10.00 6.31
N GLY A 72 1.70 10.29 5.79
CA GLY A 72 0.73 9.30 5.37
C GLY A 72 0.67 9.20 3.84
N VAL A 73 0.76 7.97 3.31
CA VAL A 73 0.67 7.74 1.86
C VAL A 73 -0.77 7.40 1.52
N VAL A 74 -1.40 8.24 0.71
CA VAL A 74 -2.81 8.17 0.33
C VAL A 74 -2.97 7.88 -1.17
N HIS A 75 -4.15 7.40 -1.58
CA HIS A 75 -4.45 7.25 -3.00
C HIS A 75 -4.89 8.58 -3.61
N MET A 76 -4.34 8.93 -4.78
CA MET A 76 -4.80 10.04 -5.61
C MET A 76 -6.07 9.61 -6.38
N SER A 77 -7.19 9.51 -5.68
CA SER A 77 -8.46 9.05 -6.23
C SER A 77 -9.44 10.18 -6.54
N ASP A 78 -9.32 11.31 -5.82
CA ASP A 78 -10.22 12.47 -5.95
C ASP A 78 -9.54 13.77 -5.48
N ASP A 79 -10.27 14.89 -5.59
CA ASP A 79 -9.82 16.24 -5.21
C ASP A 79 -9.50 16.37 -3.70
N ARG A 80 -9.95 15.44 -2.88
CA ARG A 80 -9.69 15.42 -1.43
C ARG A 80 -8.22 15.19 -1.11
N THR A 81 -7.58 14.30 -1.86
CA THR A 81 -6.14 14.07 -1.71
C THR A 81 -5.34 15.32 -2.05
N VAL A 82 -5.71 16.02 -3.13
CA VAL A 82 -5.10 17.30 -3.51
C VAL A 82 -5.29 18.34 -2.40
N GLU A 83 -6.52 18.44 -1.86
CA GLU A 83 -6.83 19.36 -0.76
C GLU A 83 -6.05 19.03 0.52
N ALA A 84 -5.93 17.74 0.87
CA ALA A 84 -5.15 17.31 2.02
C ALA A 84 -3.66 17.68 1.88
N MET A 85 -3.06 17.44 0.73
CA MET A 85 -1.67 17.80 0.44
C MET A 85 -1.46 19.32 0.48
N ARG A 86 -2.39 20.09 -0.06
CA ARG A 86 -2.34 21.55 -0.06
C ARG A 86 -2.45 22.15 1.35
N ARG A 87 -3.34 21.62 2.21
CA ARG A 87 -3.58 22.11 3.57
C ARG A 87 -2.53 21.70 4.57
N HIS A 88 -1.97 20.52 4.37
CA HIS A 88 -0.99 19.91 5.27
C HIS A 88 0.30 19.57 4.52
N PRO A 89 1.08 20.59 4.10
CA PRO A 89 2.31 20.37 3.33
C PRO A 89 3.27 19.43 4.06
N GLY A 90 3.78 18.43 3.35
CA GLY A 90 4.72 17.45 3.91
C GLY A 90 4.10 16.39 4.83
N ARG A 91 2.76 16.39 5.00
CA ARG A 91 2.07 15.35 5.81
C ARG A 91 1.50 14.22 4.96
N PHE A 92 1.29 14.45 3.70
CA PHE A 92 0.76 13.45 2.77
C PHE A 92 1.64 13.30 1.54
N ALA A 93 1.81 12.07 1.10
CA ALA A 93 2.33 11.70 -0.21
C ALA A 93 1.27 10.90 -0.95
N ALA A 94 1.20 10.99 -2.28
CA ALA A 94 0.12 10.37 -3.03
C ALA A 94 0.62 9.27 -3.97
N LEU A 95 -0.15 8.17 -4.07
CA LEU A 95 0.02 7.15 -5.09
C LEU A 95 -1.13 7.24 -6.10
N ARG A 96 -0.82 7.25 -7.41
CA ARG A 96 -1.85 7.14 -8.45
C ARG A 96 -2.29 5.69 -8.62
N PRO A 97 -3.56 5.34 -8.32
CA PRO A 97 -4.13 4.05 -8.71
C PRO A 97 -4.25 3.95 -10.23
N VAL A 98 -3.84 2.81 -10.80
CA VAL A 98 -3.84 2.60 -12.25
C VAL A 98 -4.63 1.37 -12.67
N ASP A 99 -5.21 1.45 -13.87
CA ASP A 99 -5.84 0.34 -14.58
C ASP A 99 -5.10 0.10 -15.90
N PRO A 100 -4.32 -0.99 -16.03
CA PRO A 100 -3.61 -1.30 -17.28
C PRO A 100 -4.52 -1.50 -18.49
N ASN A 101 -5.81 -1.84 -18.27
CA ASN A 101 -6.79 -1.94 -19.36
C ASN A 101 -7.02 -0.61 -20.09
N LYS A 102 -6.67 0.52 -19.48
CA LYS A 102 -6.74 1.85 -20.08
C LYS A 102 -5.59 2.16 -21.03
N GLY A 103 -4.61 1.26 -21.13
CA GLY A 103 -3.46 1.41 -22.03
C GLY A 103 -2.74 2.74 -21.84
N MET A 104 -2.54 3.49 -22.93
CA MET A 104 -1.81 4.78 -22.90
C MET A 104 -2.50 5.88 -22.08
N ASP A 105 -3.80 5.78 -21.81
CA ASP A 105 -4.47 6.77 -20.96
C ASP A 105 -4.03 6.63 -19.50
N ALA A 106 -3.78 5.39 -19.03
CA ALA A 106 -3.17 5.19 -17.71
C ALA A 106 -1.75 5.78 -17.64
N VAL A 107 -0.95 5.63 -18.69
CA VAL A 107 0.41 6.20 -18.77
C VAL A 107 0.39 7.73 -18.78
N ARG A 108 -0.53 8.34 -19.53
CA ARG A 108 -0.71 9.82 -19.57
C ARG A 108 -1.18 10.35 -18.23
N LEU A 109 -2.04 9.61 -17.53
CA LEU A 109 -2.52 10.00 -16.21
C LEU A 109 -1.39 10.02 -15.17
N ILE A 110 -0.48 9.03 -15.19
CA ILE A 110 0.71 9.04 -14.32
C ILE A 110 1.56 10.28 -14.60
N GLN A 111 1.83 10.58 -15.88
CA GLN A 111 2.61 11.75 -16.27
C GLN A 111 1.97 13.05 -15.78
N HIS A 112 0.66 13.21 -16.03
CA HIS A 112 -0.10 14.37 -15.59
C HIS A 112 -0.01 14.57 -14.08
N ASP A 113 -0.24 13.52 -13.28
CA ASP A 113 -0.25 13.65 -11.83
C ASP A 113 1.14 13.82 -11.23
N TYR A 114 2.17 13.31 -11.91
CA TYR A 114 3.55 13.59 -11.55
C TYR A 114 3.88 15.08 -11.71
N GLU A 115 3.45 15.69 -12.83
CA GLU A 115 3.70 17.09 -13.13
C GLU A 115 2.87 18.06 -12.29
N GLU A 116 1.57 17.77 -12.12
CA GLU A 116 0.60 18.68 -11.48
C GLU A 116 0.52 18.50 -9.96
N HIS A 117 0.76 17.28 -9.45
CA HIS A 117 0.50 16.93 -8.06
C HIS A 117 1.70 16.33 -7.34
N ALA A 118 2.85 16.16 -8.02
CA ALA A 118 4.06 15.56 -7.46
C ALA A 118 3.76 14.23 -6.74
N ILE A 119 3.05 13.30 -7.41
CA ILE A 119 2.78 11.98 -6.83
C ILE A 119 4.09 11.27 -6.48
N ALA A 120 4.10 10.54 -5.37
CA ALA A 120 5.27 9.82 -4.87
C ALA A 120 5.38 8.37 -5.38
N GLY A 121 4.42 7.92 -6.18
CA GLY A 121 4.41 6.57 -6.74
C GLY A 121 3.07 6.20 -7.38
N VAL A 122 2.99 4.95 -7.77
CA VAL A 122 1.84 4.36 -8.45
C VAL A 122 1.31 3.19 -7.64
N SER A 123 0.02 2.89 -7.70
CA SER A 123 -0.56 1.70 -7.07
C SER A 123 -1.35 0.87 -8.08
N PHE A 124 -1.19 -0.46 -8.00
CA PHE A 124 -1.84 -1.41 -8.89
C PHE A 124 -2.51 -2.54 -8.11
N PHE A 125 -3.79 -2.74 -8.38
CA PHE A 125 -4.58 -3.84 -7.83
C PHE A 125 -4.95 -4.82 -8.94
N PRO A 126 -4.15 -5.86 -9.23
CA PRO A 126 -4.31 -6.77 -10.39
C PRO A 126 -5.66 -7.45 -10.47
N SER A 127 -6.13 -8.00 -9.35
CA SER A 127 -7.43 -8.71 -9.27
C SER A 127 -8.63 -7.77 -9.24
N GLY A 128 -8.42 -6.49 -8.96
CA GLY A 128 -9.48 -5.48 -8.91
C GLY A 128 -9.86 -4.89 -10.26
N GLN A 129 -9.09 -5.16 -11.30
CA GLN A 129 -9.34 -4.63 -12.64
C GLN A 129 -10.48 -5.37 -13.35
N GLN A 130 -11.03 -4.77 -14.41
CA GLN A 130 -12.08 -5.37 -15.24
C GLN A 130 -11.72 -5.27 -16.72
N PRO A 131 -11.25 -6.38 -17.35
CA PRO A 131 -10.91 -7.68 -16.74
C PRO A 131 -9.74 -7.60 -15.76
N PRO A 132 -9.57 -8.59 -14.86
CA PRO A 132 -8.37 -8.68 -14.02
C PRO A 132 -7.10 -8.78 -14.88
N VAL A 133 -6.04 -8.07 -14.45
CA VAL A 133 -4.76 -8.02 -15.19
C VAL A 133 -3.66 -8.61 -14.30
N PRO A 134 -3.04 -9.72 -14.68
CA PRO A 134 -1.91 -10.29 -13.97
C PRO A 134 -0.72 -9.31 -13.83
N ILE A 135 0.06 -9.46 -12.78
CA ILE A 135 1.23 -8.60 -12.51
C ILE A 135 2.21 -8.59 -13.70
N ASN A 136 2.44 -9.74 -14.33
CA ASN A 136 3.36 -9.89 -15.46
C ASN A 136 2.66 -9.79 -16.84
N ASP A 137 1.41 -9.30 -16.88
CA ASP A 137 0.74 -9.09 -18.16
C ASP A 137 1.37 -7.94 -18.96
N LYS A 138 1.51 -8.13 -20.26
CA LYS A 138 2.05 -7.13 -21.20
C LYS A 138 1.34 -5.76 -21.11
N LEU A 139 0.06 -5.75 -20.70
CA LEU A 139 -0.69 -4.49 -20.51
C LEU A 139 -0.14 -3.64 -19.36
N ALA A 140 0.53 -4.26 -18.38
CA ALA A 140 1.11 -3.54 -17.25
C ALA A 140 2.51 -2.94 -17.56
N TYR A 141 3.25 -3.49 -18.53
CA TYR A 141 4.61 -3.07 -18.83
C TYR A 141 4.76 -1.60 -19.26
N PRO A 142 3.85 -0.98 -20.04
CA PRO A 142 3.91 0.46 -20.32
C PRO A 142 3.84 1.32 -19.05
N ILE A 143 3.06 0.89 -18.04
CA ILE A 143 2.99 1.55 -16.74
C ILE A 143 4.31 1.40 -15.98
N TYR A 144 4.89 0.19 -15.96
CA TYR A 144 6.18 -0.07 -15.33
C TYR A 144 7.32 0.75 -15.96
N ALA A 145 7.35 0.82 -17.29
CA ALA A 145 8.31 1.66 -18.01
C ALA A 145 8.15 3.15 -17.64
N LYS A 146 6.92 3.65 -17.51
CA LYS A 146 6.67 5.02 -17.06
C LYS A 146 7.10 5.24 -15.61
N CYS A 147 6.91 4.27 -14.72
CA CYS A 147 7.41 4.35 -13.35
C CYS A 147 8.95 4.46 -13.32
N ILE A 148 9.64 3.68 -14.14
CA ILE A 148 11.12 3.77 -14.27
C ILE A 148 11.53 5.14 -14.79
N GLU A 149 10.92 5.63 -15.87
CA GLU A 149 11.21 6.93 -16.48
C GLU A 149 11.12 8.08 -15.48
N LEU A 150 10.12 8.03 -14.58
CA LEU A 150 9.86 9.06 -13.58
C LEU A 150 10.49 8.76 -12.19
N ASP A 151 11.28 7.69 -12.08
CA ASP A 151 11.85 7.18 -10.82
C ASP A 151 10.80 6.90 -9.71
N LEU A 152 9.57 6.59 -10.09
CA LEU A 152 8.46 6.29 -9.18
C LEU A 152 8.43 4.82 -8.78
N PRO A 153 8.22 4.47 -7.49
CA PRO A 153 7.91 3.12 -7.09
C PRO A 153 6.48 2.74 -7.50
N ILE A 154 6.27 1.43 -7.72
CA ILE A 154 4.93 0.89 -7.86
C ILE A 154 4.58 -0.03 -6.70
N PHE A 155 3.43 0.23 -6.08
CA PHE A 155 2.86 -0.56 -4.99
C PHE A 155 1.84 -1.53 -5.56
N ILE A 156 2.13 -2.83 -5.53
CA ILE A 156 1.30 -3.87 -6.16
C ILE A 156 0.66 -4.75 -5.09
N ASN A 157 -0.66 -4.92 -5.16
CA ASN A 157 -1.35 -5.88 -4.31
C ASN A 157 -0.97 -7.31 -4.72
N VAL A 158 -0.57 -8.11 -3.75
CA VAL A 158 -0.16 -9.52 -3.92
C VAL A 158 -0.89 -10.43 -2.93
N GLY A 159 -0.90 -11.73 -3.18
CA GLY A 159 -1.60 -12.67 -2.32
C GLY A 159 -3.08 -12.82 -2.67
N VAL A 160 -3.83 -13.42 -1.77
CA VAL A 160 -5.28 -13.58 -1.93
C VAL A 160 -5.96 -12.21 -1.75
N PRO A 161 -6.73 -11.72 -2.75
CA PRO A 161 -7.39 -10.43 -2.62
C PRO A 161 -8.44 -10.44 -1.51
N GLY A 162 -8.53 -9.34 -0.75
CA GLY A 162 -9.59 -9.16 0.23
C GLY A 162 -11.00 -9.22 -0.39
N PRO A 163 -11.30 -8.49 -1.46
CA PRO A 163 -12.52 -8.68 -2.23
C PRO A 163 -12.62 -10.07 -2.85
N ARG A 164 -13.87 -10.55 -3.07
CA ARG A 164 -14.14 -11.83 -3.75
C ARG A 164 -13.83 -11.75 -5.25
N ALA A 165 -12.56 -11.66 -5.58
CA ALA A 165 -12.01 -11.58 -6.92
C ALA A 165 -11.03 -12.74 -7.17
N PRO A 166 -10.72 -13.11 -8.45
CA PRO A 166 -9.73 -14.14 -8.74
C PRO A 166 -8.36 -13.81 -8.16
N MET A 167 -7.71 -14.75 -7.49
CA MET A 167 -6.42 -14.49 -6.83
C MET A 167 -5.21 -14.57 -7.76
N MET A 168 -5.29 -15.36 -8.83
CA MET A 168 -4.12 -15.63 -9.68
C MET A 168 -3.48 -14.40 -10.33
N PRO A 169 -4.21 -13.33 -10.67
CA PRO A 169 -3.58 -12.09 -11.13
C PRO A 169 -2.58 -11.49 -10.12
N GLN A 170 -2.75 -11.79 -8.83
CA GLN A 170 -1.88 -11.34 -7.71
C GLN A 170 -0.88 -12.39 -7.25
N TYR A 171 -0.65 -13.44 -8.04
CA TYR A 171 0.32 -14.46 -7.69
C TYR A 171 1.72 -13.86 -7.57
N VAL A 172 2.34 -14.05 -6.40
CA VAL A 172 3.66 -13.47 -6.06
C VAL A 172 4.74 -13.87 -7.07
N GLY A 173 4.67 -15.10 -7.63
CA GLY A 173 5.63 -15.60 -8.59
C GLY A 173 5.73 -14.79 -9.88
N HIS A 174 4.69 -14.03 -10.27
CA HIS A 174 4.73 -13.14 -11.43
C HIS A 174 5.76 -12.01 -11.28
N LEU A 175 6.10 -11.64 -10.06
CA LEU A 175 7.13 -10.62 -9.80
C LEU A 175 8.53 -11.05 -10.20
N ASP A 176 8.79 -12.36 -10.29
CA ASP A 176 10.10 -12.86 -10.70
C ASP A 176 10.45 -12.44 -12.13
N GLU A 177 9.47 -12.56 -13.04
CA GLU A 177 9.60 -12.13 -14.43
C GLU A 177 9.71 -10.61 -14.55
N VAL A 178 8.82 -9.88 -13.88
CA VAL A 178 8.83 -8.40 -13.92
C VAL A 178 10.15 -7.81 -13.39
N CYS A 179 10.67 -8.34 -12.27
CA CYS A 179 11.95 -7.87 -11.73
C CYS A 179 13.16 -8.27 -12.58
N TYR A 180 13.05 -9.38 -13.34
CA TYR A 180 14.07 -9.80 -14.29
C TYR A 180 14.10 -8.89 -15.52
N ASP A 181 12.92 -8.62 -16.09
CA ASP A 181 12.79 -7.81 -17.31
C ASP A 181 13.07 -6.31 -17.04
N LEU A 182 12.73 -5.82 -15.85
CA LEU A 182 12.76 -4.41 -15.46
C LEU A 182 13.54 -4.21 -14.15
N PRO A 183 14.87 -4.40 -14.13
CA PRO A 183 15.67 -4.36 -12.90
C PRO A 183 15.72 -2.98 -12.22
N GLU A 184 15.38 -1.90 -12.93
CA GLU A 184 15.32 -0.53 -12.39
C GLU A 184 13.99 -0.23 -11.70
N LEU A 185 12.93 -1.04 -11.95
CA LEU A 185 11.61 -0.80 -11.37
C LEU A 185 11.61 -1.05 -9.86
N LYS A 186 11.30 -0.04 -9.08
CA LYS A 186 11.08 -0.17 -7.62
C LYS A 186 9.69 -0.74 -7.36
N VAL A 187 9.60 -1.98 -6.86
CA VAL A 187 8.32 -2.66 -6.59
C VAL A 187 8.12 -2.85 -5.10
N VAL A 188 6.95 -2.48 -4.59
CA VAL A 188 6.53 -2.74 -3.21
C VAL A 188 5.33 -3.70 -3.22
N MET A 189 5.53 -4.92 -2.72
CA MET A 189 4.45 -5.87 -2.46
C MET A 189 3.56 -5.37 -1.32
N ARG A 190 2.24 -5.39 -1.50
CA ARG A 190 1.24 -4.98 -0.50
C ARG A 190 0.36 -6.15 -0.09
N HIS A 191 -0.19 -6.06 1.12
CA HIS A 191 -1.24 -6.95 1.62
C HIS A 191 -0.82 -8.41 1.84
N GLY A 192 0.32 -8.63 2.51
CA GLY A 192 0.65 -9.90 3.14
C GLY A 192 1.31 -10.96 2.27
N ALA A 193 1.01 -11.01 0.98
CA ALA A 193 1.46 -12.06 0.04
C ALA A 193 0.93 -13.49 0.34
N GLU A 194 0.02 -13.64 1.30
CA GLU A 194 -0.54 -14.94 1.67
C GLU A 194 -1.29 -15.64 0.51
N PRO A 195 -1.13 -16.96 0.33
CA PRO A 195 -0.35 -17.91 1.15
C PRO A 195 1.08 -18.14 0.62
N TRP A 196 1.68 -17.18 -0.09
CA TRP A 196 2.99 -17.30 -0.74
C TRP A 196 4.09 -16.49 -0.05
N GLU A 197 4.01 -16.28 1.28
CA GLU A 197 4.95 -15.48 2.07
C GLU A 197 6.39 -16.01 2.00
N ASP A 198 6.56 -17.32 2.03
CA ASP A 198 7.89 -17.94 1.88
C ASP A 198 8.48 -17.70 0.49
N LEU A 199 7.64 -17.72 -0.57
CA LEU A 199 8.05 -17.35 -1.92
C LEU A 199 8.40 -15.86 -1.99
N ALA A 200 7.58 -14.99 -1.37
CA ALA A 200 7.87 -13.57 -1.28
C ALA A 200 9.23 -13.30 -0.65
N VAL A 201 9.57 -13.99 0.45
CA VAL A 201 10.90 -13.90 1.08
C VAL A 201 12.02 -14.33 0.11
N LYS A 202 11.83 -15.39 -0.68
CA LYS A 202 12.82 -15.82 -1.67
C LYS A 202 13.01 -14.79 -2.78
N LEU A 203 11.94 -14.15 -3.24
CA LEU A 203 12.01 -13.07 -4.23
C LEU A 203 12.66 -11.80 -3.67
N LEU A 204 12.34 -11.43 -2.43
CA LEU A 204 12.99 -10.32 -1.73
C LEU A 204 14.50 -10.51 -1.57
N LEU A 205 14.96 -11.74 -1.35
CA LEU A 205 16.38 -12.09 -1.33
C LEU A 205 17.02 -12.03 -2.73
N LYS A 206 16.27 -12.42 -3.76
CA LYS A 206 16.76 -12.52 -5.14
C LYS A 206 16.85 -11.14 -5.80
N TRP A 207 15.85 -10.27 -5.57
CA TRP A 207 15.70 -9.01 -6.30
C TRP A 207 16.01 -7.78 -5.44
N PRO A 208 17.01 -6.96 -5.79
CA PRO A 208 17.40 -5.79 -4.99
C PRO A 208 16.33 -4.69 -4.97
N ASN A 209 15.55 -4.56 -6.02
CA ASN A 209 14.52 -3.54 -6.24
C ASN A 209 13.12 -3.92 -5.73
N LEU A 210 12.98 -5.09 -5.06
CA LEU A 210 11.72 -5.57 -4.51
C LEU A 210 11.66 -5.31 -3.00
N TYR A 211 10.52 -4.79 -2.53
CA TYR A 211 10.22 -4.45 -1.14
C TYR A 211 8.88 -5.08 -0.73
N TYR A 212 8.57 -5.04 0.57
CA TYR A 212 7.36 -5.60 1.14
C TYR A 212 6.74 -4.64 2.16
N SER A 213 5.44 -4.34 2.03
CA SER A 213 4.66 -3.55 2.98
C SER A 213 3.70 -4.44 3.76
N THR A 214 3.65 -4.24 5.09
CA THR A 214 2.80 -4.99 6.02
C THR A 214 1.32 -4.61 5.99
N SER A 215 0.91 -3.78 5.06
CA SER A 215 -0.44 -3.22 4.96
C SER A 215 -1.56 -4.27 4.98
N ALA A 216 -2.75 -3.85 5.42
CA ALA A 216 -4.00 -4.61 5.50
C ALA A 216 -4.09 -5.67 6.61
N PHE A 217 -3.02 -5.98 7.30
CA PHE A 217 -3.03 -6.95 8.40
C PHE A 217 -2.70 -6.29 9.73
N ALA A 218 -3.45 -6.65 10.77
CA ALA A 218 -3.08 -6.28 12.13
C ALA A 218 -1.75 -6.97 12.51
N PRO A 219 -0.87 -6.34 13.30
CA PRO A 219 0.49 -6.81 13.57
C PRO A 219 0.59 -8.26 14.08
N LYS A 220 -0.39 -8.70 14.86
CA LYS A 220 -0.46 -10.09 15.34
C LYS A 220 -0.64 -11.16 14.23
N TYR A 221 -1.01 -10.73 13.02
CA TYR A 221 -1.18 -11.61 11.87
C TYR A 221 -0.05 -11.44 10.84
N TRP A 222 0.97 -10.63 11.13
CA TRP A 222 2.09 -10.52 10.20
C TRP A 222 2.81 -11.87 10.08
N PRO A 223 3.12 -12.31 8.85
CA PRO A 223 3.70 -13.63 8.64
C PRO A 223 5.04 -13.80 9.34
N GLU A 224 5.21 -14.93 10.04
CA GLU A 224 6.46 -15.23 10.76
C GLU A 224 7.69 -15.25 9.83
N ALA A 225 7.50 -15.70 8.57
CA ALA A 225 8.56 -15.71 7.57
C ALA A 225 9.09 -14.29 7.29
N ILE A 226 8.20 -13.30 7.23
CA ILE A 226 8.54 -11.89 7.03
C ILE A 226 9.26 -11.32 8.27
N ILE A 227 8.77 -11.63 9.48
CA ILE A 227 9.41 -11.19 10.73
C ILE A 227 10.84 -11.77 10.85
N ARG A 228 11.01 -13.06 10.58
CA ARG A 228 12.35 -13.71 10.56
C ARG A 228 13.26 -13.09 9.51
N PHE A 229 12.72 -12.79 8.33
CA PHE A 229 13.48 -12.14 7.26
C PHE A 229 13.92 -10.74 7.65
N ALA A 230 13.03 -9.91 8.20
CA ALA A 230 13.33 -8.57 8.69
C ALA A 230 14.45 -8.58 9.73
N ASN A 231 14.41 -9.54 10.67
CA ASN A 231 15.41 -9.71 11.72
C ASN A 231 16.78 -10.28 11.26
N SER A 232 16.93 -10.52 9.95
CA SER A 232 18.15 -11.13 9.39
C SER A 232 18.68 -10.33 8.20
N ARG A 233 18.27 -10.69 6.99
CA ARG A 233 18.77 -10.08 5.74
C ARG A 233 17.83 -9.04 5.15
N GLY A 234 16.62 -8.91 5.68
CA GLY A 234 15.54 -8.13 5.11
C GLY A 234 15.25 -6.81 5.80
N SER A 235 16.09 -6.38 6.75
CA SER A 235 15.83 -5.13 7.49
C SER A 235 15.63 -3.91 6.59
N ASP A 236 16.29 -3.88 5.41
CA ASP A 236 16.21 -2.79 4.42
C ASP A 236 15.10 -2.99 3.38
N LYS A 237 14.25 -4.00 3.55
CA LYS A 237 13.24 -4.43 2.56
C LYS A 237 11.82 -4.35 3.06
N ILE A 238 11.60 -4.36 4.36
CA ILE A 238 10.27 -4.40 4.96
C ILE A 238 9.86 -2.99 5.38
N ILE A 239 8.65 -2.60 4.97
CA ILE A 239 8.11 -1.25 5.10
C ILE A 239 6.81 -1.30 5.90
N TYR A 240 6.62 -0.35 6.81
CA TYR A 240 5.37 -0.17 7.53
C TYR A 240 4.27 0.33 6.57
N GLY A 241 3.13 -0.32 6.61
CA GLY A 241 1.87 0.13 6.06
C GLY A 241 0.75 -0.24 7.01
N GLY A 242 -0.10 0.74 7.34
CA GLY A 242 -1.27 0.57 8.16
C GLY A 242 -2.43 -0.04 7.39
N TYR A 243 -3.56 0.54 7.49
CA TYR A 243 -4.79 0.32 6.72
C TYR A 243 -5.93 1.20 7.27
N PHE A 244 -5.56 2.25 7.99
CA PHE A 244 -6.53 3.20 8.55
C PHE A 244 -7.13 4.06 7.42
N PRO A 245 -8.41 4.28 7.42
CA PRO A 245 -9.44 3.81 8.34
C PRO A 245 -10.18 2.55 7.83
N MET A 246 -9.62 1.82 6.87
CA MET A 246 -10.24 0.70 6.14
C MET A 246 -10.30 -0.61 6.98
N GLY A 247 -10.95 -0.56 8.16
CA GLY A 247 -11.16 -1.72 9.02
C GLY A 247 -10.03 -2.00 10.01
N LEU A 248 -8.98 -1.19 10.03
CA LEU A 248 -7.94 -1.23 11.05
C LEU A 248 -7.75 0.16 11.69
N ASP A 249 -7.88 0.19 13.01
CA ASP A 249 -7.65 1.34 13.84
C ASP A 249 -6.14 1.47 14.15
N LEU A 250 -5.60 2.70 14.09
CA LEU A 250 -4.19 2.97 14.41
C LEU A 250 -3.87 2.66 15.87
N ASP A 251 -4.78 2.91 16.82
CA ASP A 251 -4.57 2.57 18.23
C ASP A 251 -4.33 1.07 18.41
N ARG A 252 -5.08 0.24 17.69
CA ARG A 252 -4.89 -1.20 17.67
C ARG A 252 -3.56 -1.59 17.02
N ILE A 253 -3.26 -1.04 15.83
CA ILE A 253 -2.02 -1.35 15.10
C ILE A 253 -0.80 -1.04 15.98
N PHE A 254 -0.72 0.17 16.52
CA PHE A 254 0.43 0.60 17.29
C PHE A 254 0.56 -0.09 18.67
N ARG A 255 -0.55 -0.54 19.25
CA ARG A 255 -0.54 -1.37 20.45
C ARG A 255 -0.03 -2.78 20.16
N GLU A 256 -0.55 -3.43 19.11
CA GLU A 256 -0.14 -4.79 18.74
C GLU A 256 1.31 -4.84 18.19
N MET A 257 1.85 -3.73 17.64
CA MET A 257 3.26 -3.65 17.25
C MET A 257 4.22 -3.84 18.44
N ASP A 258 3.82 -3.48 19.66
CA ASP A 258 4.68 -3.63 20.83
C ASP A 258 5.01 -5.10 21.13
N ASP A 259 4.22 -6.05 20.62
CA ASP A 259 4.39 -7.49 20.76
C ASP A 259 5.15 -8.12 19.56
N VAL A 260 5.43 -7.36 18.51
CA VAL A 260 6.16 -7.88 17.34
C VAL A 260 7.64 -8.07 17.70
N PRO A 261 8.20 -9.28 17.50
CA PRO A 261 9.56 -9.59 17.94
C PRO A 261 10.63 -9.10 16.96
N PHE A 262 10.54 -7.82 16.55
CA PHE A 262 11.63 -7.19 15.80
C PHE A 262 12.80 -6.86 16.70
N LYS A 263 14.01 -6.98 16.14
CA LYS A 263 15.22 -6.46 16.75
C LYS A 263 15.23 -4.93 16.71
N ASP A 264 15.95 -4.30 17.62
CA ASP A 264 15.96 -2.85 17.75
C ASP A 264 16.42 -2.14 16.48
N GLU A 265 17.41 -2.68 15.79
CA GLU A 265 17.92 -2.14 14.53
C GLU A 265 16.93 -2.22 13.34
N VAL A 266 15.87 -3.01 13.46
CA VAL A 266 14.84 -3.14 12.42
C VAL A 266 13.84 -1.99 12.49
N TRP A 267 13.49 -1.53 13.69
CA TRP A 267 12.41 -0.56 13.89
C TRP A 267 12.59 0.76 13.13
N PRO A 268 13.75 1.45 13.15
CA PRO A 268 13.93 2.69 12.39
C PRO A 268 13.71 2.49 10.89
N LYS A 269 14.27 1.43 10.36
CA LYS A 269 14.17 1.08 8.94
C LYS A 269 12.74 0.73 8.55
N PHE A 270 12.08 -0.10 9.36
CA PHE A 270 10.70 -0.53 9.14
C PHE A 270 9.70 0.63 9.19
N LEU A 271 9.81 1.47 10.22
CA LEU A 271 8.86 2.56 10.43
C LEU A 271 9.09 3.76 9.51
N HIS A 272 10.34 4.01 9.08
CA HIS A 272 10.69 5.25 8.39
C HIS A 272 11.62 5.05 7.20
N ASP A 273 12.87 4.58 7.43
CA ASP A 273 13.97 4.76 6.46
C ASP A 273 13.73 4.06 5.12
N ASN A 274 13.14 2.84 5.17
CA ASN A 274 12.86 2.08 3.95
C ASN A 274 11.77 2.76 3.10
N ALA A 275 10.72 3.28 3.75
CA ALA A 275 9.67 4.02 3.06
C ALA A 275 10.21 5.34 2.47
N ALA A 276 10.97 6.10 3.26
CA ALA A 276 11.59 7.34 2.80
C ALA A 276 12.49 7.11 1.58
N LYS A 277 13.34 6.07 1.63
CA LYS A 277 14.22 5.70 0.52
C LYS A 277 13.45 5.33 -0.75
N VAL A 278 12.39 4.52 -0.62
CA VAL A 278 11.62 4.03 -1.77
C VAL A 278 10.80 5.14 -2.42
N LEU A 279 10.23 6.03 -1.59
CA LEU A 279 9.36 7.13 -2.03
C LEU A 279 10.13 8.41 -2.39
N GLY A 280 11.43 8.49 -2.08
CA GLY A 280 12.23 9.71 -2.32
C GLY A 280 11.88 10.86 -1.37
N LEU A 281 11.51 10.57 -0.11
CA LEU A 281 11.09 11.53 0.92
C LEU A 281 12.23 11.94 1.85
#